data_3409a7fb938809c9928b3e4eb8db7212
#
_entry.id   3409a7fb938809c9928b3e4eb8db7212
#
_cell.length_a   1.000
_cell.length_b   1.000
_cell.length_c   1.000
_cell.angle_alpha   90.00
_cell.angle_beta   90.00
_cell.angle_gamma   90.00
#
_symmetry.space_group_name_H-M   'P 1'
#
loop_
_entity.id
_entity.type
_entity.pdbx_description
1 polymer ?
#
loop_
_entity_poly.entity_id
_entity_poly.type
_entity_poly.pdbx_seq_one_letter_code
_entity_poly.pdbx_strand_id
1 'polypeptide(L)'
;VPAIDAGLATRVPKGTPSAGSGTATSAGGTLATAIEIRGLSLTFQSSDTPVVALDDINLTIQRGEFVSFIGPSGCGKTTLLRVIADLEAPSAGAITVNGVTPEAARLARAYGYVFQAPALYAWRSVLRNVMLPLEIIGMPTAERKARAASYLSMVGLAGFERKFPWQLSGGMQQRVSIARALAFEPELLLMDEPFGALDEITRDHLNDQLLRLWEQTGKTVVFVTHSISEAVFLSNRIVVMSPRPGRILEIIANDLPSGRRLDVRESTRFLEVAHRVRQALRAGHSYDD
;
A
#
# COMPACT_ATOMS: atom_id res chain seq x y z
N VAL A 1 -52.32 18.80 -33.32
CA VAL A 1 -52.71 17.98 -34.48
C VAL A 1 -51.63 18.13 -35.56
N PRO A 2 -51.12 17.10 -36.19
CA PRO A 2 -51.42 15.66 -36.09
C PRO A 2 -50.24 14.76 -35.72
N ALA A 3 -50.62 13.52 -35.37
CA ALA A 3 -49.75 12.34 -35.28
C ALA A 3 -49.35 11.82 -36.68
N ILE A 4 -48.18 11.20 -36.80
CA ILE A 4 -47.92 10.17 -37.81
C ILE A 4 -47.17 9.00 -37.19
N ASP A 5 -47.73 7.87 -37.43
CA ASP A 5 -47.48 6.47 -37.11
C ASP A 5 -46.40 5.82 -38.07
N ALA A 6 -46.03 4.59 -37.74
CA ALA A 6 -45.32 3.59 -38.49
C ALA A 6 -43.83 3.35 -38.09
N GLY A 7 -43.40 2.36 -37.35
CA GLY A 7 -43.50 0.92 -37.61
C GLY A 7 -42.48 0.45 -38.63
N LEU A 8 -41.33 -0.15 -38.16
CA LEU A 8 -40.61 -1.20 -38.92
C LEU A 8 -39.81 -2.13 -38.00
N ALA A 9 -40.29 -3.36 -37.91
CA ALA A 9 -39.55 -4.46 -37.32
C ALA A 9 -38.50 -4.96 -38.36
N THR A 10 -37.24 -5.19 -37.89
CA THR A 10 -36.28 -5.99 -38.67
C THR A 10 -35.62 -7.06 -37.80
N ARG A 11 -35.76 -8.24 -38.32
CA ARG A 11 -35.35 -9.59 -37.91
C ARG A 11 -33.90 -9.68 -37.40
N VAL A 12 -33.72 -10.43 -36.31
CA VAL A 12 -32.46 -11.04 -35.86
C VAL A 12 -32.24 -12.37 -36.61
N PRO A 13 -31.05 -12.65 -37.19
CA PRO A 13 -30.69 -13.99 -37.61
C PRO A 13 -30.04 -14.76 -36.47
N LYS A 14 -30.54 -15.97 -36.20
CA LYS A 14 -29.90 -17.01 -35.41
C LYS A 14 -28.71 -17.58 -36.15
N GLY A 15 -27.51 -17.45 -35.58
CA GLY A 15 -26.32 -18.17 -36.02
C GLY A 15 -25.87 -19.13 -34.91
N THR A 16 -25.79 -20.40 -35.23
CA THR A 16 -25.29 -21.53 -34.45
C THR A 16 -23.80 -21.41 -34.19
N PRO A 17 -23.25 -21.73 -32.99
CA PRO A 17 -21.81 -21.74 -32.77
C PRO A 17 -21.17 -23.04 -33.26
N SER A 18 -20.21 -22.91 -34.14
CA SER A 18 -19.23 -23.93 -34.52
C SER A 18 -18.17 -24.08 -33.40
N ALA A 19 -17.97 -25.32 -32.98
CA ALA A 19 -16.90 -25.69 -32.05
C ALA A 19 -15.56 -25.62 -32.77
N GLY A 20 -14.72 -24.67 -32.37
CA GLY A 20 -13.32 -24.57 -32.74
C GLY A 20 -12.45 -24.78 -31.50
N SER A 21 -11.73 -25.91 -31.46
CA SER A 21 -10.69 -26.20 -30.49
C SER A 21 -9.50 -25.26 -30.71
N GLY A 22 -9.40 -24.20 -29.90
CA GLY A 22 -8.27 -23.27 -29.88
C GLY A 22 -7.47 -23.48 -28.58
N THR A 23 -6.26 -24.01 -28.75
CA THR A 23 -5.22 -24.08 -27.69
C THR A 23 -5.06 -22.75 -27.03
N ALA A 24 -5.30 -22.72 -25.70
CA ALA A 24 -5.04 -21.57 -24.84
C ALA A 24 -3.52 -21.35 -24.75
N THR A 25 -3.01 -20.46 -25.58
CA THR A 25 -1.68 -19.88 -25.40
C THR A 25 -1.77 -18.90 -24.24
N SER A 26 -1.12 -19.19 -23.13
CA SER A 26 -0.97 -18.28 -21.99
C SER A 26 -0.20 -17.04 -22.45
N ALA A 27 -0.92 -16.00 -22.84
CA ALA A 27 -0.36 -14.67 -23.01
C ALA A 27 0.05 -14.17 -21.62
N GLY A 28 1.35 -14.14 -21.32
CA GLY A 28 1.93 -13.45 -20.21
C GLY A 28 1.63 -11.96 -20.32
N GLY A 29 0.50 -11.52 -19.76
CA GLY A 29 0.17 -10.10 -19.65
C GLY A 29 1.22 -9.43 -18.79
N THR A 30 2.00 -8.50 -19.34
CA THR A 30 2.91 -7.65 -18.60
C THR A 30 2.06 -6.85 -17.62
N LEU A 31 2.18 -7.13 -16.32
CA LEU A 31 1.49 -6.37 -15.27
C LEU A 31 1.88 -4.90 -15.40
N ALA A 32 0.88 -4.00 -15.37
CA ALA A 32 1.13 -2.58 -15.49
C ALA A 32 1.96 -2.08 -14.28
N THR A 33 2.98 -1.27 -14.54
CA THR A 33 3.85 -0.71 -13.51
C THR A 33 3.10 0.34 -12.69
N ALA A 34 3.14 0.21 -11.35
CA ALA A 34 2.61 1.19 -10.42
C ALA A 34 3.68 2.21 -10.00
N ILE A 35 4.90 1.76 -9.72
CA ILE A 35 6.01 2.63 -9.33
C ILE A 35 7.25 2.19 -10.08
N GLU A 36 7.97 3.15 -10.69
CA GLU A 36 9.26 2.91 -11.31
C GLU A 36 10.28 3.92 -10.77
N ILE A 37 11.40 3.42 -10.24
CA ILE A 37 12.50 4.21 -9.66
C ILE A 37 13.79 3.81 -10.36
N ARG A 38 14.55 4.81 -10.84
CA ARG A 38 15.81 4.60 -11.57
C ARG A 38 16.90 5.51 -11.04
N GLY A 39 17.96 4.94 -10.48
CA GLY A 39 19.15 5.63 -10.00
C GLY A 39 18.83 6.72 -8.97
N LEU A 40 17.78 6.54 -8.15
CA LEU A 40 17.29 7.58 -7.25
C LEU A 40 18.23 7.73 -6.06
N SER A 41 18.70 8.97 -5.83
CA SER A 41 19.48 9.34 -4.66
C SER A 41 18.87 10.56 -3.97
N LEU A 42 19.03 10.65 -2.65
CA LEU A 42 18.59 11.78 -1.86
C LEU A 42 19.61 12.14 -0.79
N THR A 43 20.06 13.39 -0.82
CA THR A 43 21.00 13.97 0.14
C THR A 43 20.33 15.17 0.83
N PHE A 44 20.20 15.09 2.15
CA PHE A 44 19.76 16.23 2.95
C PHE A 44 20.93 17.18 3.16
N GLN A 45 20.72 18.45 2.82
CA GLN A 45 21.67 19.51 3.12
C GLN A 45 21.54 19.88 4.60
N SER A 46 22.63 19.81 5.34
CA SER A 46 22.72 20.24 6.74
C SER A 46 23.79 21.35 6.85
N SER A 47 23.71 22.18 7.90
CA SER A 47 24.70 23.22 8.17
C SER A 47 26.12 22.69 8.37
N ASP A 48 26.24 21.45 8.84
CA ASP A 48 27.55 20.86 9.19
C ASP A 48 28.07 19.96 8.06
N THR A 49 27.37 18.88 7.75
CA THR A 49 27.74 17.95 6.68
C THR A 49 26.51 17.44 5.96
N PRO A 50 26.50 17.33 4.61
CA PRO A 50 25.42 16.71 3.88
C PRO A 50 25.25 15.25 4.29
N VAL A 51 23.98 14.82 4.44
CA VAL A 51 23.64 13.46 4.83
C VAL A 51 23.02 12.74 3.65
N VAL A 52 23.73 11.76 3.08
CA VAL A 52 23.18 10.87 2.05
C VAL A 52 22.20 9.90 2.72
N ALA A 53 20.93 10.09 2.45
CA ALA A 53 19.86 9.24 3.00
C ALA A 53 19.57 8.03 2.11
N LEU A 54 19.52 8.24 0.79
CA LEU A 54 19.30 7.20 -0.24
C LEU A 54 20.39 7.33 -1.31
N ASP A 55 20.85 6.18 -1.80
CA ASP A 55 21.91 6.12 -2.82
C ASP A 55 21.62 5.03 -3.84
N ASP A 56 21.48 5.42 -5.11
CA ASP A 56 21.27 4.58 -6.28
C ASP A 56 20.12 3.53 -6.11
N ILE A 57 18.95 3.98 -5.73
CA ILE A 57 17.77 3.13 -5.63
C ILE A 57 17.22 2.84 -7.01
N ASN A 58 17.13 1.54 -7.34
CA ASN A 58 16.54 1.02 -8.57
C ASN A 58 15.44 0.01 -8.21
N LEU A 59 14.16 0.31 -8.51
CA LEU A 59 13.03 -0.52 -8.10
C LEU A 59 11.84 -0.34 -9.04
N THR A 60 11.21 -1.45 -9.41
CA THR A 60 9.92 -1.45 -10.10
C THR A 60 8.90 -2.21 -9.26
N ILE A 61 7.73 -1.60 -9.03
CA ILE A 61 6.60 -2.23 -8.34
C ILE A 61 5.44 -2.33 -9.32
N GLN A 62 4.87 -3.54 -9.44
CA GLN A 62 3.74 -3.80 -10.33
C GLN A 62 2.42 -3.45 -9.66
N ARG A 63 1.38 -3.18 -10.46
CA ARG A 63 0.02 -2.96 -9.94
C ARG A 63 -0.49 -4.21 -9.22
N GLY A 64 -1.14 -4.00 -8.07
CA GLY A 64 -1.66 -5.07 -7.24
C GLY A 64 -0.62 -5.79 -6.38
N GLU A 65 0.68 -5.47 -6.48
CA GLU A 65 1.68 -6.04 -5.56
C GLU A 65 1.56 -5.47 -4.15
N PHE A 66 1.84 -6.31 -3.17
CA PHE A 66 2.15 -5.90 -1.80
C PHE A 66 3.67 -5.99 -1.60
N VAL A 67 4.33 -4.86 -1.48
CA VAL A 67 5.80 -4.78 -1.34
C VAL A 67 6.16 -4.22 0.02
N SER A 68 6.96 -4.96 0.80
CA SER A 68 7.49 -4.45 2.08
C SER A 68 8.92 -3.94 1.92
N PHE A 69 9.21 -2.79 2.53
CA PHE A 69 10.57 -2.29 2.74
C PHE A 69 10.99 -2.62 4.16
N ILE A 70 12.10 -3.37 4.29
CA ILE A 70 12.68 -3.76 5.57
C ILE A 70 14.15 -3.38 5.65
N GLY A 71 14.61 -2.96 6.81
CA GLY A 71 15.99 -2.55 7.04
C GLY A 71 16.14 -1.93 8.44
N PRO A 72 17.36 -1.63 8.89
CA PRO A 72 17.61 -1.04 10.21
C PRO A 72 16.95 0.34 10.37
N SER A 73 16.83 0.82 11.60
CA SER A 73 16.33 2.14 11.88
C SER A 73 17.23 3.21 11.25
N GLY A 74 16.62 4.23 10.64
CA GLY A 74 17.33 5.32 9.98
C GLY A 74 18.00 4.98 8.64
N CYS A 75 17.73 3.81 8.05
CA CYS A 75 18.29 3.40 6.75
C CYS A 75 17.63 4.07 5.53
N GLY A 76 16.58 4.89 5.71
CA GLY A 76 15.94 5.60 4.60
C GLY A 76 14.60 5.05 4.11
N LYS A 77 14.02 4.02 4.72
CA LYS A 77 12.70 3.43 4.33
C LYS A 77 11.59 4.49 4.25
N THR A 78 11.39 5.22 5.35
CA THR A 78 10.43 6.34 5.42
C THR A 78 10.77 7.44 4.42
N THR A 79 12.06 7.73 4.22
CA THR A 79 12.51 8.70 3.22
C THR A 79 12.14 8.28 1.81
N LEU A 80 12.38 7.02 1.44
CA LEU A 80 11.96 6.48 0.14
C LEU A 80 10.45 6.54 -0.03
N LEU A 81 9.68 6.18 1.01
CA LEU A 81 8.23 6.27 0.98
C LEU A 81 7.74 7.71 0.78
N ARG A 82 8.41 8.71 1.41
CA ARG A 82 8.12 10.14 1.24
C ARG A 82 8.45 10.64 -0.16
N VAL A 83 9.52 10.15 -0.78
CA VAL A 83 9.84 10.48 -2.17
C VAL A 83 8.77 9.95 -3.11
N ILE A 84 8.30 8.71 -2.93
CA ILE A 84 7.19 8.14 -3.70
C ILE A 84 5.93 9.00 -3.56
N ALA A 85 5.70 9.57 -2.37
CA ALA A 85 4.56 10.41 -2.04
C ALA A 85 4.74 11.91 -2.39
N ASP A 86 5.81 12.30 -3.10
CA ASP A 86 6.08 13.72 -3.38
C ASP A 86 6.10 14.62 -2.11
N LEU A 87 6.55 14.04 -0.99
CA LEU A 87 6.77 14.77 0.27
C LEU A 87 8.24 15.14 0.47
N GLU A 88 9.13 14.54 -0.31
CA GLU A 88 10.57 14.84 -0.39
C GLU A 88 10.98 14.76 -1.86
N ALA A 89 11.80 15.70 -2.30
CA ALA A 89 12.33 15.72 -3.66
C ALA A 89 13.65 14.93 -3.74
N PRO A 90 13.86 14.03 -4.70
CA PRO A 90 15.12 13.36 -4.89
C PRO A 90 16.20 14.35 -5.34
N SER A 91 17.46 14.10 -4.94
CA SER A 91 18.60 14.90 -5.39
C SER A 91 19.11 14.48 -6.77
N ALA A 92 18.88 13.21 -7.16
CA ALA A 92 19.25 12.65 -8.46
C ALA A 92 18.36 11.45 -8.80
N GLY A 93 18.40 11.04 -10.07
CA GLY A 93 17.60 9.91 -10.58
C GLY A 93 16.21 10.32 -11.00
N ALA A 94 15.36 9.31 -11.25
CA ALA A 94 13.99 9.49 -11.72
C ALA A 94 13.03 8.56 -11.01
N ILE A 95 11.80 9.02 -10.83
CA ILE A 95 10.70 8.22 -10.29
C ILE A 95 9.40 8.55 -11.02
N THR A 96 8.60 7.53 -11.30
CA THR A 96 7.21 7.67 -11.76
C THR A 96 6.28 6.86 -10.89
N VAL A 97 5.05 7.37 -10.70
CA VAL A 97 3.95 6.72 -9.99
C VAL A 97 2.76 6.65 -10.96
N ASN A 98 2.30 5.46 -11.27
CA ASN A 98 1.29 5.22 -12.32
C ASN A 98 1.65 5.86 -13.68
N GLY A 99 2.96 5.92 -14.00
CA GLY A 99 3.46 6.49 -15.26
C GLY A 99 3.55 8.02 -15.31
N VAL A 100 3.23 8.73 -14.21
CA VAL A 100 3.33 10.19 -14.11
C VAL A 100 4.34 10.59 -13.02
N THR A 101 4.66 11.88 -12.91
CA THR A 101 5.53 12.37 -11.82
C THR A 101 4.85 12.18 -10.46
N PRO A 102 5.63 12.03 -9.35
CA PRO A 102 5.05 11.96 -8.00
C PRO A 102 4.12 13.15 -7.68
N GLU A 103 4.47 14.35 -8.11
CA GLU A 103 3.63 15.55 -7.97
C GLU A 103 2.27 15.39 -8.68
N ALA A 104 2.28 14.95 -9.94
CA ALA A 104 1.05 14.72 -10.69
C ALA A 104 0.19 13.62 -10.03
N ALA A 105 0.81 12.55 -9.54
CA ALA A 105 0.13 11.48 -8.80
C ALA A 105 -0.49 12.00 -7.49
N ARG A 106 0.22 12.86 -6.74
CA ARG A 106 -0.28 13.50 -5.52
C ARG A 106 -1.48 14.41 -5.80
N LEU A 107 -1.38 15.25 -6.82
CA LEU A 107 -2.47 16.15 -7.22
C LEU A 107 -3.68 15.36 -7.73
N ALA A 108 -3.47 14.25 -8.43
CA ALA A 108 -4.52 13.33 -8.84
C ALA A 108 -5.06 12.44 -7.70
N ARG A 109 -4.49 12.51 -6.50
CA ARG A 109 -4.86 11.67 -5.34
C ARG A 109 -4.74 10.18 -5.62
N ALA A 110 -3.72 9.79 -6.36
CA ALA A 110 -3.50 8.41 -6.79
C ALA A 110 -3.16 7.46 -5.62
N TYR A 111 -2.73 7.99 -4.47
CA TYR A 111 -2.34 7.19 -3.32
C TYR A 111 -2.97 7.67 -2.00
N GLY A 112 -3.21 6.72 -1.09
CA GLY A 112 -3.50 6.95 0.32
C GLY A 112 -2.23 6.77 1.16
N TYR A 113 -2.00 7.66 2.13
CA TYR A 113 -0.85 7.58 3.03
C TYR A 113 -1.29 7.28 4.47
N VAL A 114 -0.71 6.24 5.07
CA VAL A 114 -0.89 5.86 6.47
C VAL A 114 0.41 6.11 7.20
N PHE A 115 0.41 7.09 8.11
CA PHE A 115 1.57 7.45 8.92
C PHE A 115 1.76 6.49 10.09
N GLN A 116 2.97 6.45 10.64
CA GLN A 116 3.32 5.69 11.85
C GLN A 116 2.43 6.11 13.04
N ALA A 117 2.25 7.42 13.26
CA ALA A 117 1.22 7.91 14.15
C ALA A 117 -0.11 8.05 13.39
N PRO A 118 -1.27 7.67 13.96
CA PRO A 118 -2.56 7.72 13.27
C PRO A 118 -2.95 9.09 12.74
N ALA A 119 -2.38 10.18 13.27
CA ALA A 119 -2.60 11.57 12.87
C ALA A 119 -4.09 11.91 12.71
N LEU A 120 -4.92 11.48 13.67
CA LEU A 120 -6.34 11.79 13.70
C LEU A 120 -6.58 13.18 14.30
N TYR A 121 -7.54 13.90 13.73
CA TYR A 121 -7.98 15.18 14.32
C TYR A 121 -8.78 14.90 15.59
N ALA A 122 -8.25 15.31 16.74
CA ALA A 122 -8.82 15.04 18.06
C ALA A 122 -10.23 15.64 18.21
N TRP A 123 -10.51 16.79 17.60
CA TRP A 123 -11.80 17.48 17.64
C TRP A 123 -12.86 16.94 16.64
N ARG A 124 -12.50 15.95 15.85
CA ARG A 124 -13.39 15.26 14.92
C ARG A 124 -13.75 13.87 15.43
N SER A 125 -15.00 13.46 15.30
CA SER A 125 -15.38 12.08 15.54
C SER A 125 -14.68 11.12 14.57
N VAL A 126 -14.69 9.84 14.89
CA VAL A 126 -14.15 8.76 14.06
C VAL A 126 -14.69 8.85 12.63
N LEU A 127 -16.01 8.91 12.46
CA LEU A 127 -16.64 9.06 11.14
C LEU A 127 -16.15 10.32 10.42
N ARG A 128 -16.08 11.46 11.11
CA ARG A 128 -15.63 12.72 10.51
C ARG A 128 -14.15 12.71 10.14
N ASN A 129 -13.31 11.95 10.85
CA ASN A 129 -11.91 11.73 10.46
C ASN A 129 -11.82 10.98 9.13
N VAL A 130 -12.62 9.91 8.95
CA VAL A 130 -12.66 9.14 7.70
C VAL A 130 -13.30 9.93 6.55
N MET A 131 -14.30 10.77 6.84
CA MET A 131 -14.94 11.64 5.84
C MET A 131 -14.03 12.75 5.31
N LEU A 132 -12.96 13.12 6.02
CA LEU A 132 -12.13 14.29 5.69
C LEU A 132 -11.63 14.32 4.23
N PRO A 133 -10.97 13.28 3.70
CA PRO A 133 -10.53 13.29 2.30
C PRO A 133 -11.72 13.42 1.33
N LEU A 134 -12.86 12.87 1.66
CA LEU A 134 -14.09 12.97 0.85
C LEU A 134 -14.70 14.39 0.88
N GLU A 135 -14.52 15.10 2.00
CA GLU A 135 -14.89 16.54 2.11
C GLU A 135 -14.00 17.39 1.20
N ILE A 136 -12.70 17.11 1.18
CA ILE A 136 -11.71 17.84 0.37
C ILE A 136 -11.99 17.67 -1.14
N ILE A 137 -12.45 16.49 -1.57
CA ILE A 137 -12.80 16.25 -2.98
C ILE A 137 -14.21 16.73 -3.37
N GLY A 138 -14.94 17.34 -2.42
CA GLY A 138 -16.26 17.91 -2.70
C GLY A 138 -17.41 16.91 -2.82
N MET A 139 -17.22 15.66 -2.34
CA MET A 139 -18.27 14.62 -2.41
C MET A 139 -19.53 15.03 -1.62
N PRO A 140 -20.77 14.74 -2.10
CA PRO A 140 -22.01 15.03 -1.39
C PRO A 140 -22.06 14.41 0.00
N THR A 141 -22.64 15.11 1.00
CA THR A 141 -22.60 14.71 2.42
C THR A 141 -23.20 13.33 2.69
N ALA A 142 -24.29 12.98 2.01
CA ALA A 142 -24.93 11.67 2.18
C ALA A 142 -24.00 10.52 1.71
N GLU A 143 -23.37 10.71 0.55
CA GLU A 143 -22.42 9.75 -0.03
C GLU A 143 -21.16 9.60 0.83
N ARG A 144 -20.56 10.72 1.28
CA ARG A 144 -19.40 10.71 2.20
C ARG A 144 -19.68 9.89 3.44
N LYS A 145 -20.86 10.10 4.04
CA LYS A 145 -21.24 9.41 5.28
C LYS A 145 -21.41 7.92 5.06
N ALA A 146 -22.07 7.52 4.00
CA ALA A 146 -22.28 6.12 3.64
C ALA A 146 -20.93 5.42 3.36
N ARG A 147 -20.07 6.05 2.55
CA ARG A 147 -18.75 5.52 2.19
C ARG A 147 -17.84 5.43 3.42
N ALA A 148 -17.74 6.46 4.23
CA ALA A 148 -16.94 6.43 5.45
C ALA A 148 -17.40 5.36 6.44
N ALA A 149 -18.73 5.17 6.60
CA ALA A 149 -19.27 4.10 7.45
C ALA A 149 -18.94 2.70 6.90
N SER A 150 -18.98 2.51 5.59
CA SER A 150 -18.58 1.25 4.93
C SER A 150 -17.12 0.90 5.23
N TYR A 151 -16.20 1.86 5.06
CA TYR A 151 -14.78 1.63 5.37
C TYR A 151 -14.52 1.43 6.86
N LEU A 152 -15.25 2.10 7.76
CA LEU A 152 -15.18 1.81 9.19
C LEU A 152 -15.65 0.38 9.51
N SER A 153 -16.72 -0.08 8.87
CA SER A 153 -17.18 -1.47 9.02
C SER A 153 -16.12 -2.47 8.50
N MET A 154 -15.50 -2.17 7.35
CA MET A 154 -14.45 -3.00 6.74
C MET A 154 -13.24 -3.19 7.66
N VAL A 155 -12.87 -2.16 8.43
CA VAL A 155 -11.77 -2.25 9.43
C VAL A 155 -12.26 -2.68 10.82
N GLY A 156 -13.49 -3.19 10.96
CA GLY A 156 -14.05 -3.72 12.21
C GLY A 156 -14.35 -2.63 13.26
N LEU A 157 -14.74 -1.43 12.82
CA LEU A 157 -15.08 -0.30 13.69
C LEU A 157 -16.54 0.17 13.54
N ALA A 158 -17.44 -0.73 13.08
CA ALA A 158 -18.87 -0.47 13.12
C ALA A 158 -19.33 -0.20 14.56
N GLY A 159 -20.14 0.84 14.75
CA GLY A 159 -20.62 1.26 16.08
C GLY A 159 -19.72 2.30 16.79
N PHE A 160 -18.54 2.61 16.23
CA PHE A 160 -17.61 3.61 16.79
C PHE A 160 -17.65 4.96 16.08
N GLU A 161 -18.56 5.17 15.15
CA GLU A 161 -18.64 6.35 14.25
C GLU A 161 -18.70 7.68 15.00
N ARG A 162 -19.40 7.69 16.15
CA ARG A 162 -19.62 8.88 17.00
C ARG A 162 -18.55 9.10 18.05
N LYS A 163 -17.66 8.10 18.24
CA LYS A 163 -16.54 8.22 19.20
C LYS A 163 -15.50 9.21 18.69
N PHE A 164 -14.67 9.68 19.61
CA PHE A 164 -13.53 10.56 19.32
C PHE A 164 -12.22 9.79 19.47
N PRO A 165 -11.10 10.23 18.88
CA PRO A 165 -9.82 9.52 18.93
C PRO A 165 -9.37 9.13 20.34
N TRP A 166 -9.50 10.00 21.32
CA TRP A 166 -9.11 9.72 22.72
C TRP A 166 -9.94 8.64 23.42
N GLN A 167 -11.06 8.22 22.83
CA GLN A 167 -11.91 7.12 23.32
C GLN A 167 -11.53 5.77 22.73
N LEU A 168 -10.52 5.73 21.86
CA LEU A 168 -10.08 4.55 21.13
C LEU A 168 -8.71 4.07 21.61
N SER A 169 -8.47 2.76 21.57
CA SER A 169 -7.13 2.21 21.72
C SER A 169 -6.23 2.62 20.54
N GLY A 170 -4.91 2.53 20.69
CA GLY A 170 -3.95 2.83 19.63
C GLY A 170 -4.21 2.04 18.36
N GLY A 171 -4.50 0.73 18.47
CA GLY A 171 -4.85 -0.11 17.31
C GLY A 171 -6.18 0.29 16.66
N MET A 172 -7.17 0.74 17.43
CA MET A 172 -8.41 1.27 16.86
C MET A 172 -8.16 2.58 16.11
N GLN A 173 -7.33 3.47 16.66
CA GLN A 173 -6.95 4.73 16.00
C GLN A 173 -6.22 4.44 14.67
N GLN A 174 -5.34 3.45 14.65
CA GLN A 174 -4.64 3.05 13.42
C GLN A 174 -5.60 2.51 12.37
N ARG A 175 -6.60 1.71 12.76
CA ARG A 175 -7.67 1.26 11.86
C ARG A 175 -8.49 2.42 11.29
N VAL A 176 -8.77 3.46 12.06
CA VAL A 176 -9.40 4.69 11.56
C VAL A 176 -8.51 5.38 10.53
N SER A 177 -7.18 5.45 10.77
CA SER A 177 -6.23 6.02 9.81
C SER A 177 -6.21 5.24 8.48
N ILE A 178 -6.24 3.91 8.54
CA ILE A 178 -6.33 3.05 7.35
C ILE A 178 -7.67 3.28 6.62
N ALA A 179 -8.80 3.29 7.33
CA ALA A 179 -10.11 3.58 6.74
C ALA A 179 -10.14 4.95 6.07
N ARG A 180 -9.52 5.98 6.67
CA ARG A 180 -9.38 7.31 6.10
C ARG A 180 -8.57 7.31 4.80
N ALA A 181 -7.46 6.59 4.78
CA ALA A 181 -6.60 6.48 3.61
C ALA A 181 -7.28 5.73 2.45
N LEU A 182 -8.20 4.81 2.74
CA LEU A 182 -8.95 4.02 1.76
C LEU A 182 -10.23 4.72 1.26
N ALA A 183 -10.79 5.64 2.04
CA ALA A 183 -12.14 6.18 1.81
C ALA A 183 -12.34 6.83 0.43
N PHE A 184 -11.30 7.43 -0.15
CA PHE A 184 -11.34 8.01 -1.50
C PHE A 184 -10.87 7.06 -2.61
N GLU A 185 -10.71 5.76 -2.28
CA GLU A 185 -10.43 4.65 -3.20
C GLU A 185 -9.15 4.81 -4.03
N PRO A 186 -8.01 5.14 -3.40
CA PRO A 186 -6.75 5.28 -4.13
C PRO A 186 -6.32 3.94 -4.75
N GLU A 187 -5.54 3.99 -5.84
CA GLU A 187 -4.96 2.79 -6.45
C GLU A 187 -3.76 2.25 -5.66
N LEU A 188 -3.07 3.12 -4.94
CA LEU A 188 -1.84 2.83 -4.20
C LEU A 188 -2.00 3.18 -2.73
N LEU A 189 -1.51 2.33 -1.83
CA LEU A 189 -1.39 2.60 -0.39
C LEU A 189 0.08 2.66 0.02
N LEU A 190 0.45 3.74 0.67
CA LEU A 190 1.77 3.96 1.25
C LEU A 190 1.63 3.90 2.77
N MET A 191 2.30 2.95 3.42
CA MET A 191 2.15 2.68 4.85
C MET A 191 3.51 2.73 5.54
N ASP A 192 3.67 3.66 6.48
CA ASP A 192 4.92 3.89 7.22
C ASP A 192 4.82 3.34 8.63
N GLU A 193 5.37 2.15 8.87
CA GLU A 193 5.38 1.42 10.15
C GLU A 193 4.02 1.46 10.89
N PRO A 194 2.88 1.14 10.23
CA PRO A 194 1.56 1.42 10.78
C PRO A 194 1.24 0.67 12.07
N PHE A 195 1.98 -0.40 12.38
CA PHE A 195 1.74 -1.25 13.55
C PHE A 195 2.90 -1.25 14.56
N GLY A 196 3.92 -0.42 14.35
CA GLY A 196 5.16 -0.43 15.15
C GLY A 196 4.96 -0.19 16.65
N ALA A 197 3.95 0.58 17.05
CA ALA A 197 3.67 0.92 18.45
C ALA A 197 2.67 -0.02 19.14
N LEU A 198 2.27 -1.14 18.50
CA LEU A 198 1.25 -2.05 19.03
C LEU A 198 1.86 -3.29 19.66
N ASP A 199 1.16 -3.87 20.65
CA ASP A 199 1.48 -5.20 21.17
C ASP A 199 1.34 -6.29 20.11
N GLU A 200 1.96 -7.44 20.33
CA GLU A 200 2.08 -8.52 19.37
C GLU A 200 0.71 -9.08 18.94
N ILE A 201 -0.20 -9.32 19.90
CA ILE A 201 -1.53 -9.91 19.61
C ILE A 201 -2.37 -8.96 18.76
N THR A 202 -2.38 -7.68 19.13
CA THR A 202 -3.10 -6.63 18.38
C THR A 202 -2.51 -6.48 16.98
N ARG A 203 -1.19 -6.52 16.86
CA ARG A 203 -0.46 -6.43 15.59
C ARG A 203 -0.79 -7.59 14.67
N ASP A 204 -0.82 -8.81 15.18
CA ASP A 204 -1.15 -10.00 14.43
C ASP A 204 -2.57 -9.96 13.87
N HIS A 205 -3.51 -9.53 14.71
CA HIS A 205 -4.89 -9.34 14.27
C HIS A 205 -5.02 -8.27 13.17
N LEU A 206 -4.27 -7.17 13.27
CA LEU A 206 -4.28 -6.11 12.25
C LEU A 206 -3.57 -6.53 10.96
N ASN A 207 -2.51 -7.33 11.05
CA ASN A 207 -1.86 -7.91 9.89
C ASN A 207 -2.82 -8.82 9.11
N ASP A 208 -3.56 -9.70 9.80
CA ASP A 208 -4.57 -10.57 9.16
C ASP A 208 -5.70 -9.73 8.52
N GLN A 209 -6.18 -8.69 9.20
CA GLN A 209 -7.18 -7.77 8.64
C GLN A 209 -6.66 -7.01 7.41
N LEU A 210 -5.41 -6.51 7.45
CA LEU A 210 -4.80 -5.78 6.34
C LEU A 210 -4.60 -6.70 5.13
N LEU A 211 -4.17 -7.94 5.35
CA LEU A 211 -4.00 -8.92 4.28
C LEU A 211 -5.34 -9.21 3.59
N ARG A 212 -6.40 -9.48 4.36
CA ARG A 212 -7.76 -9.69 3.81
C ARG A 212 -8.24 -8.48 3.02
N LEU A 213 -8.03 -7.28 3.54
CA LEU A 213 -8.39 -6.03 2.86
C LEU A 213 -7.65 -5.89 1.53
N TRP A 214 -6.35 -6.19 1.50
CA TRP A 214 -5.56 -6.18 0.28
C TRP A 214 -6.07 -7.22 -0.74
N GLU A 215 -6.33 -8.46 -0.31
CA GLU A 215 -6.89 -9.52 -1.15
C GLU A 215 -8.25 -9.13 -1.77
N GLN A 216 -9.10 -8.43 -1.01
CA GLN A 216 -10.41 -7.98 -1.48
C GLN A 216 -10.35 -6.80 -2.44
N THR A 217 -9.38 -5.91 -2.27
CA THR A 217 -9.31 -4.66 -3.01
C THR A 217 -8.35 -4.69 -4.20
N GLY A 218 -7.38 -5.61 -4.23
CA GLY A 218 -6.37 -5.72 -5.29
C GLY A 218 -5.48 -4.48 -5.43
N LYS A 219 -5.40 -3.64 -4.41
CA LYS A 219 -4.62 -2.39 -4.45
C LYS A 219 -3.14 -2.66 -4.39
N THR A 220 -2.34 -1.77 -4.98
CA THR A 220 -0.89 -1.78 -4.78
C THR A 220 -0.56 -1.25 -3.39
N VAL A 221 0.32 -1.94 -2.65
CA VAL A 221 0.71 -1.53 -1.29
C VAL A 221 2.22 -1.46 -1.17
N VAL A 222 2.73 -0.34 -0.65
CA VAL A 222 4.11 -0.20 -0.17
C VAL A 222 4.07 -0.06 1.34
N PHE A 223 4.67 -1.00 2.03
CA PHE A 223 4.60 -1.17 3.47
C PHE A 223 6.00 -1.09 4.10
N VAL A 224 6.23 -0.11 4.93
CA VAL A 224 7.48 0.00 5.69
C VAL A 224 7.32 -0.70 7.03
N THR A 225 8.26 -1.56 7.36
CA THR A 225 8.32 -2.24 8.67
C THR A 225 9.75 -2.55 9.08
N HIS A 226 9.98 -2.77 10.36
CA HIS A 226 11.19 -3.37 10.91
C HIS A 226 10.99 -4.84 11.34
N SER A 227 9.77 -5.36 11.21
CA SER A 227 9.41 -6.74 11.57
C SER A 227 9.54 -7.68 10.37
N ILE A 228 10.44 -8.68 10.49
CA ILE A 228 10.59 -9.73 9.47
C ILE A 228 9.29 -10.51 9.32
N SER A 229 8.62 -10.82 10.45
CA SER A 229 7.36 -11.57 10.43
C SER A 229 6.26 -10.84 9.68
N GLU A 230 6.12 -9.51 9.85
CA GLU A 230 5.16 -8.72 9.08
C GLU A 230 5.48 -8.72 7.59
N ALA A 231 6.74 -8.43 7.24
CA ALA A 231 7.17 -8.38 5.84
C ALA A 231 6.90 -9.71 5.12
N VAL A 232 7.21 -10.85 5.75
CA VAL A 232 6.96 -12.18 5.17
C VAL A 232 5.47 -12.52 5.14
N PHE A 233 4.72 -12.17 6.19
CA PHE A 233 3.29 -12.49 6.24
C PHE A 233 2.47 -11.71 5.20
N LEU A 234 2.78 -10.44 5.00
CA LEU A 234 1.94 -9.54 4.18
C LEU A 234 2.31 -9.52 2.69
N SER A 235 3.60 -9.65 2.36
CA SER A 235 4.10 -9.22 1.06
C SER A 235 4.18 -10.32 0.00
N ASN A 236 4.15 -9.91 -1.26
CA ASN A 236 4.59 -10.72 -2.41
C ASN A 236 6.10 -10.56 -2.65
N ARG A 237 6.64 -9.38 -2.34
CA ARG A 237 8.06 -9.07 -2.48
C ARG A 237 8.54 -8.27 -1.29
N ILE A 238 9.77 -8.55 -0.86
CA ILE A 238 10.41 -7.91 0.28
C ILE A 238 11.69 -7.25 -0.22
N VAL A 239 11.77 -5.93 -0.08
CA VAL A 239 12.94 -5.13 -0.43
C VAL A 239 13.75 -4.92 0.83
N VAL A 240 14.94 -5.51 0.88
CA VAL A 240 15.87 -5.40 2.01
C VAL A 240 16.82 -4.23 1.75
N MET A 241 16.86 -3.29 2.69
CA MET A 241 17.69 -2.08 2.59
C MET A 241 18.91 -2.12 3.51
N SER A 242 20.04 -1.56 3.03
CA SER A 242 21.27 -1.39 3.80
C SER A 242 21.11 -0.38 4.93
N PRO A 243 22.01 -0.35 5.94
CA PRO A 243 22.24 0.83 6.75
C PRO A 243 22.53 2.07 5.89
N ARG A 244 22.53 3.26 6.51
CA ARG A 244 22.78 4.51 5.80
C ARG A 244 24.18 4.55 5.14
N PRO A 245 24.29 4.99 3.86
CA PRO A 245 23.19 5.39 2.97
C PRO A 245 22.32 4.21 2.55
N GLY A 246 20.98 4.44 2.52
CA GLY A 246 20.02 3.41 2.14
C GLY A 246 20.21 2.99 0.68
N ARG A 247 20.55 1.74 0.45
CA ARG A 247 20.62 1.06 -0.84
C ARG A 247 19.75 -0.20 -0.79
N ILE A 248 19.33 -0.70 -1.93
CA ILE A 248 18.69 -2.00 -2.01
C ILE A 248 19.76 -3.08 -1.98
N LEU A 249 19.77 -3.93 -0.95
CA LEU A 249 20.66 -5.07 -0.82
C LEU A 249 20.15 -6.25 -1.61
N GLU A 250 18.88 -6.58 -1.44
CA GLU A 250 18.23 -7.73 -2.06
C GLU A 250 16.73 -7.49 -2.22
N ILE A 251 16.16 -8.02 -3.28
CA ILE A 251 14.71 -8.10 -3.48
C ILE A 251 14.31 -9.57 -3.44
N ILE A 252 13.58 -9.94 -2.40
CA ILE A 252 13.18 -11.33 -2.14
C ILE A 252 11.75 -11.52 -2.60
N ALA A 253 11.55 -12.41 -3.59
CA ALA A 253 10.22 -12.88 -3.95
C ALA A 253 9.67 -13.79 -2.84
N ASN A 254 8.42 -13.58 -2.49
CA ASN A 254 7.72 -14.35 -1.47
C ASN A 254 6.55 -15.10 -2.13
N ASP A 255 6.69 -16.39 -2.24
CA ASP A 255 5.78 -17.31 -2.91
C ASP A 255 4.80 -18.02 -1.96
N LEU A 256 4.62 -17.46 -0.75
CA LEU A 256 3.59 -17.95 0.16
C LEU A 256 2.20 -17.89 -0.49
N PRO A 257 1.32 -18.86 -0.23
CA PRO A 257 0.02 -18.95 -0.89
C PRO A 257 -0.83 -17.71 -0.64
N SER A 258 -1.67 -17.36 -1.62
CA SER A 258 -2.75 -16.40 -1.41
C SER A 258 -3.79 -16.97 -0.44
N GLY A 259 -4.51 -16.09 0.26
CA GLY A 259 -5.48 -16.53 1.27
C GLY A 259 -4.86 -17.07 2.56
N ARG A 260 -3.54 -16.87 2.76
CA ARG A 260 -2.83 -17.28 3.98
C ARG A 260 -3.42 -16.65 5.23
N ARG A 261 -3.30 -17.35 6.34
CA ARG A 261 -3.71 -16.90 7.69
C ARG A 261 -2.51 -16.99 8.63
N LEU A 262 -2.69 -16.58 9.87
CA LEU A 262 -1.60 -16.50 10.85
C LEU A 262 -0.87 -17.83 11.08
N ASP A 263 -1.56 -18.97 10.90
CA ASP A 263 -0.98 -20.32 10.99
C ASP A 263 0.14 -20.59 9.96
N VAL A 264 0.16 -19.86 8.83
CA VAL A 264 1.25 -19.95 7.85
C VAL A 264 2.62 -19.66 8.45
N ARG A 265 2.68 -18.88 9.54
CA ARG A 265 3.93 -18.54 10.23
C ARG A 265 4.67 -19.72 10.83
N GLU A 266 3.97 -20.84 11.08
CA GLU A 266 4.52 -22.09 11.56
C GLU A 266 5.03 -22.99 10.41
N SER A 267 4.73 -22.62 9.17
CA SER A 267 5.13 -23.40 8.00
C SER A 267 6.63 -23.31 7.72
N THR A 268 7.20 -24.41 7.24
CA THR A 268 8.62 -24.46 6.82
C THR A 268 8.93 -23.37 5.80
N ARG A 269 8.02 -23.14 4.84
CA ARG A 269 8.23 -22.14 3.80
C ARG A 269 8.30 -20.71 4.35
N PHE A 270 7.45 -20.37 5.32
CA PHE A 270 7.53 -19.08 6.00
C PHE A 270 8.87 -18.88 6.71
N LEU A 271 9.33 -19.91 7.42
CA LEU A 271 10.61 -19.90 8.15
C LEU A 271 11.81 -19.76 7.21
N GLU A 272 11.78 -20.42 6.04
CA GLU A 272 12.80 -20.27 5.00
C GLU A 272 12.89 -18.84 4.47
N VAL A 273 11.75 -18.23 4.09
CA VAL A 273 11.73 -16.84 3.61
C VAL A 273 12.19 -15.88 4.71
N ALA A 274 11.71 -16.07 5.94
CA ALA A 274 12.13 -15.25 7.09
C ALA A 274 13.63 -15.40 7.37
N HIS A 275 14.19 -16.58 7.21
CA HIS A 275 15.63 -16.83 7.34
C HIS A 275 16.42 -16.08 6.26
N ARG A 276 15.99 -16.14 5.00
CA ARG A 276 16.62 -15.40 3.89
C ARG A 276 16.61 -13.90 4.13
N VAL A 277 15.47 -13.32 4.57
CA VAL A 277 15.38 -11.90 4.93
C VAL A 277 16.38 -11.55 6.04
N ARG A 278 16.47 -12.40 7.07
CA ARG A 278 17.42 -12.21 8.19
C ARG A 278 18.88 -12.27 7.72
N GLN A 279 19.20 -13.19 6.82
CA GLN A 279 20.55 -13.28 6.23
C GLN A 279 20.88 -12.02 5.42
N ALA A 280 19.99 -11.56 4.57
CA ALA A 280 20.19 -10.35 3.77
C ALA A 280 20.39 -9.10 4.67
N LEU A 281 19.61 -8.96 5.75
CA LEU A 281 19.80 -7.89 6.73
C LEU A 281 21.17 -7.97 7.43
N ARG A 282 21.63 -9.17 7.79
CA ARG A 282 22.94 -9.34 8.43
C ARG A 282 24.09 -9.05 7.48
N ALA A 283 23.99 -9.42 6.21
CA ALA A 283 25.01 -9.14 5.21
C ALA A 283 25.22 -7.63 4.96
N GLY A 284 24.17 -6.84 5.18
CA GLY A 284 24.25 -5.38 5.09
C GLY A 284 24.78 -4.68 6.35
N HIS A 285 24.86 -5.38 7.49
CA HIS A 285 25.53 -4.89 8.70
C HIS A 285 26.95 -5.45 8.69
N SER A 286 27.94 -4.66 8.26
CA SER A 286 29.29 -4.88 8.73
C SER A 286 29.27 -4.63 10.23
N TYR A 287 29.26 -5.69 11.04
CA TYR A 287 29.69 -5.58 12.42
C TYR A 287 31.19 -5.32 12.35
N ASP A 288 31.59 -4.05 12.25
CA ASP A 288 32.93 -3.66 12.64
C ASP A 288 32.99 -3.87 14.14
N ASP A 289 33.68 -4.96 14.56
CA ASP A 289 34.07 -5.29 15.93
C ASP A 289 34.99 -4.19 16.51
#